data_564313391c336c909ebd1426409ea55a
#
_entry.id   564313391c336c909ebd1426409ea55a
#
_cell.length_a   1.000
_cell.length_b   1.000
_cell.length_c   1.000
_cell.angle_alpha   90.00
_cell.angle_beta   90.00
_cell.angle_gamma   90.00
#
_symmetry.space_group_name_H-M   'P 1'
#
loop_
_entity.id
_entity.type
_entity.pdbx_description
1 polymer ?
#
loop_
_entity_poly.entity_id
_entity_poly.type
_entity_poly.pdbx_seq_one_letter_code
_entity_poly.pdbx_strand_id
1 'polypeptide(L)'
;MPIQPCELTLPNGVYLGLDYETTLQLAQAYRGSRVYRGQTPGDNFTVDGVSYYFSADSSGVLRLDSYSVITTELATQSFLRGIKLGDGLQSVLDTIPTADWKPEELYAQLLYGEDLVSGDRAVLYWNSSIYHPSYYTLIIKSGADSANIKFDHDGSVSGIYVSNY
;
A
#
# COMPACT_ATOMS: atom_id res chain seq x y z
N MET A 1 -12.74 3.19 13.32
CA MET A 1 -11.54 3.93 13.74
C MET A 1 -10.61 4.16 12.55
N PRO A 2 -10.02 5.34 12.42
CA PRO A 2 -9.01 5.60 11.38
C PRO A 2 -7.87 4.58 11.46
N ILE A 3 -7.24 4.31 10.33
CA ILE A 3 -6.10 3.41 10.26
C ILE A 3 -4.89 4.07 10.92
N GLN A 4 -4.18 3.33 11.76
CA GLN A 4 -2.99 3.82 12.44
C GLN A 4 -1.74 3.48 11.63
N PRO A 5 -0.65 4.29 11.70
CA PRO A 5 0.60 4.01 10.98
C PRO A 5 1.16 2.60 11.23
N CYS A 6 1.03 2.08 12.45
CA CYS A 6 1.49 0.74 12.79
C CYS A 6 0.74 -0.38 12.05
N GLU A 7 -0.48 -0.11 11.56
CA GLU A 7 -1.24 -1.06 10.74
C GLU A 7 -0.67 -1.19 9.32
N LEU A 8 0.22 -0.28 8.90
CA LEU A 8 0.92 -0.31 7.62
C LEU A 8 2.22 -1.14 7.65
N THR A 9 2.41 -1.90 8.70
CA THR A 9 3.50 -2.88 8.81
C THR A 9 3.15 -4.15 8.05
N LEU A 10 4.10 -4.66 7.25
CA LEU A 10 3.92 -5.93 6.53
C LEU A 10 3.93 -7.13 7.49
N PRO A 11 3.33 -8.27 7.09
CA PRO A 11 3.34 -9.50 7.90
C PRO A 11 4.75 -10.00 8.28
N ASN A 12 5.76 -9.72 7.44
CA ASN A 12 7.16 -10.05 7.73
C ASN A 12 7.84 -9.09 8.74
N GLY A 13 7.12 -8.08 9.24
CA GLY A 13 7.62 -7.10 10.18
C GLY A 13 8.23 -5.85 9.56
N VAL A 14 8.27 -5.74 8.24
CA VAL A 14 8.81 -4.56 7.54
C VAL A 14 7.86 -3.38 7.69
N TYR A 15 8.41 -2.22 8.03
CA TYR A 15 7.70 -0.93 8.10
C TYR A 15 8.56 0.20 7.53
N LEU A 16 7.94 1.31 7.18
CA LEU A 16 8.63 2.47 6.62
C LEU A 16 9.63 3.07 7.62
N GLY A 17 10.80 3.45 7.12
CA GLY A 17 11.89 4.01 7.92
C GLY A 17 12.96 3.00 8.33
N LEU A 18 12.75 1.70 8.12
CA LEU A 18 13.79 0.69 8.36
C LEU A 18 14.99 0.92 7.44
N ASP A 19 16.19 0.59 7.93
CA ASP A 19 17.40 0.59 7.09
C ASP A 19 17.37 -0.56 6.06
N TYR A 20 18.22 -0.45 5.05
CA TYR A 20 18.28 -1.41 3.95
C TYR A 20 18.56 -2.85 4.42
N GLU A 21 19.57 -3.03 5.26
CA GLU A 21 20.00 -4.38 5.69
C GLU A 21 18.93 -5.06 6.55
N THR A 22 18.31 -4.33 7.47
CA THR A 22 17.21 -4.87 8.31
C THR A 22 16.01 -5.24 7.45
N THR A 23 15.65 -4.39 6.49
CA THR A 23 14.56 -4.66 5.55
C THR A 23 14.85 -5.92 4.73
N LEU A 24 16.07 -6.05 4.20
CA LEU A 24 16.48 -7.22 3.42
C LEU A 24 16.42 -8.51 4.24
N GLN A 25 16.89 -8.48 5.48
CA GLN A 25 16.83 -9.62 6.39
C GLN A 25 15.38 -10.07 6.68
N LEU A 26 14.50 -9.12 6.97
CA LEU A 26 13.08 -9.41 7.21
C LEU A 26 12.38 -9.91 5.95
N ALA A 27 12.68 -9.32 4.79
CA ALA A 27 12.11 -9.72 3.51
C ALA A 27 12.50 -11.14 3.10
N GLN A 28 13.72 -11.58 3.48
CA GLN A 28 14.25 -12.91 3.20
C GLN A 28 13.96 -13.95 4.30
N ALA A 29 13.04 -13.67 5.22
CA ALA A 29 12.72 -14.54 6.34
C ALA A 29 12.17 -15.92 5.94
N TYR A 30 11.63 -16.04 4.72
CA TYR A 30 11.11 -17.30 4.19
C TYR A 30 12.21 -18.07 3.44
N ARG A 31 12.30 -19.36 3.73
CA ARG A 31 13.27 -20.24 3.10
C ARG A 31 13.02 -20.34 1.58
N GLY A 32 14.06 -19.99 0.79
CA GLY A 32 13.96 -20.04 -0.68
C GLY A 32 13.52 -18.73 -1.34
N SER A 33 13.36 -17.67 -0.59
CA SER A 33 13.09 -16.34 -1.15
C SER A 33 14.18 -15.91 -2.14
N ARG A 34 13.75 -15.41 -3.30
CA ARG A 34 14.64 -14.85 -4.32
C ARG A 34 14.65 -13.35 -4.26
N VAL A 35 15.83 -12.76 -4.27
CA VAL A 35 16.01 -11.31 -4.28
C VAL A 35 16.30 -10.84 -5.71
N TYR A 36 15.46 -9.96 -6.23
CA TYR A 36 15.70 -9.25 -7.48
C TYR A 36 16.10 -7.81 -7.14
N ARG A 37 17.32 -7.43 -7.51
CA ARG A 37 17.86 -6.09 -7.23
C ARG A 37 17.59 -5.17 -8.41
N GLY A 38 17.37 -3.87 -8.15
CA GLY A 38 17.25 -2.86 -9.18
C GLY A 38 18.58 -2.62 -9.91
N GLN A 39 18.53 -1.84 -10.98
CA GLN A 39 19.70 -1.51 -11.79
C GLN A 39 20.74 -0.69 -11.04
N THR A 40 20.29 0.19 -10.13
CA THR A 40 21.17 0.96 -9.25
C THR A 40 21.32 0.23 -7.92
N PRO A 41 22.51 -0.23 -7.54
CA PRO A 41 22.72 -0.93 -6.29
C PRO A 41 22.28 -0.08 -5.08
N GLY A 42 21.48 -0.66 -4.21
CA GLY A 42 21.05 -0.04 -2.96
C GLY A 42 19.76 0.78 -3.01
N ASP A 43 19.19 1.04 -4.20
CA ASP A 43 17.98 1.85 -4.32
C ASP A 43 16.68 1.05 -4.14
N ASN A 44 16.67 -0.18 -4.60
CA ASN A 44 15.50 -1.04 -4.48
C ASN A 44 15.83 -2.53 -4.61
N PHE A 45 14.93 -3.36 -4.08
CA PHE A 45 14.93 -4.79 -4.37
C PHE A 45 13.50 -5.34 -4.31
N THR A 46 13.28 -6.48 -4.93
CA THR A 46 11.99 -7.20 -4.90
C THR A 46 12.21 -8.60 -4.32
N VAL A 47 11.39 -8.97 -3.35
CA VAL A 47 11.39 -10.30 -2.72
C VAL A 47 9.96 -10.76 -2.55
N ASP A 48 9.66 -11.97 -3.01
CA ASP A 48 8.35 -12.62 -2.84
C ASP A 48 7.16 -11.73 -3.26
N GLY A 49 7.30 -11.01 -4.37
CA GLY A 49 6.26 -10.16 -4.92
C GLY A 49 6.10 -8.79 -4.27
N VAL A 50 6.96 -8.45 -3.33
CA VAL A 50 7.01 -7.11 -2.73
C VAL A 50 8.25 -6.38 -3.20
N SER A 51 8.07 -5.17 -3.73
CA SER A 51 9.15 -4.27 -4.10
C SER A 51 9.36 -3.23 -3.02
N TYR A 52 10.60 -3.05 -2.61
CA TYR A 52 11.03 -2.14 -1.55
C TYR A 52 11.91 -1.06 -2.13
N TYR A 53 11.61 0.21 -1.83
CA TYR A 53 12.31 1.38 -2.35
C TYR A 53 12.91 2.18 -1.21
N PHE A 54 14.14 2.63 -1.41
CA PHE A 54 14.95 3.30 -0.38
C PHE A 54 15.41 4.66 -0.85
N SER A 55 15.51 5.60 0.09
CA SER A 55 16.18 6.87 -0.09
C SER A 55 17.11 7.15 1.09
N ALA A 56 18.18 7.92 0.83
CA ALA A 56 19.10 8.29 1.87
C ALA A 56 18.50 9.35 2.80
N ASP A 57 18.64 9.15 4.10
CA ASP A 57 18.32 10.15 5.09
C ASP A 57 19.40 11.26 5.16
N SER A 58 19.25 12.22 6.08
CA SER A 58 20.21 13.34 6.23
C SER A 58 21.62 12.89 6.61
N SER A 59 21.78 11.67 7.16
CA SER A 59 23.09 11.07 7.49
C SER A 59 23.63 10.15 6.40
N GLY A 60 22.91 10.01 5.26
CA GLY A 60 23.31 9.17 4.15
C GLY A 60 22.93 7.69 4.31
N VAL A 61 22.17 7.34 5.35
CA VAL A 61 21.67 5.98 5.56
C VAL A 61 20.44 5.73 4.69
N LEU A 62 20.45 4.63 3.93
CA LEU A 62 19.29 4.22 3.14
C LEU A 62 18.15 3.76 4.05
N ARG A 63 17.02 4.43 3.95
CA ARG A 63 15.79 4.13 4.68
C ARG A 63 14.68 3.74 3.73
N LEU A 64 13.88 2.77 4.12
CA LEU A 64 12.70 2.37 3.36
C LEU A 64 11.70 3.53 3.32
N ASP A 65 11.45 4.07 2.14
CA ASP A 65 10.49 5.16 1.93
C ASP A 65 9.17 4.68 1.34
N SER A 66 9.18 3.57 0.62
CA SER A 66 7.97 2.98 0.06
C SER A 66 8.13 1.49 -0.21
N TYR A 67 7.00 0.79 -0.25
CA TYR A 67 6.93 -0.57 -0.74
C TYR A 67 5.63 -0.82 -1.49
N SER A 68 5.64 -1.81 -2.38
CA SER A 68 4.46 -2.20 -3.15
C SER A 68 4.26 -3.70 -3.19
N VAL A 69 3.00 -4.12 -3.07
CA VAL A 69 2.57 -5.52 -3.22
C VAL A 69 1.73 -5.61 -4.48
N ILE A 70 2.27 -6.21 -5.55
CA ILE A 70 1.65 -6.20 -6.88
C ILE A 70 1.54 -7.58 -7.52
N THR A 71 2.00 -8.64 -6.85
CA THR A 71 1.92 -10.00 -7.40
C THR A 71 1.18 -10.94 -6.48
N THR A 72 0.67 -12.01 -7.07
CA THR A 72 -0.09 -13.05 -6.37
C THR A 72 0.75 -13.96 -5.48
N GLU A 73 2.08 -13.86 -5.52
CA GLU A 73 2.98 -14.67 -4.68
C GLU A 73 2.73 -14.45 -3.18
N LEU A 74 2.28 -13.26 -2.80
CA LEU A 74 1.86 -12.93 -1.44
C LEU A 74 0.33 -12.89 -1.26
N ALA A 75 -0.43 -13.40 -2.21
CA ALA A 75 -1.90 -13.36 -2.14
C ALA A 75 -2.50 -14.06 -0.92
N THR A 76 -1.74 -14.93 -0.27
CA THR A 76 -2.13 -15.62 0.97
C THR A 76 -1.80 -14.81 2.23
N GLN A 77 -0.99 -13.77 2.12
CA GLN A 77 -0.62 -12.92 3.25
C GLN A 77 -1.58 -11.75 3.37
N SER A 78 -2.13 -11.58 4.54
CA SER A 78 -2.98 -10.44 4.84
C SER A 78 -2.12 -9.19 5.07
N PHE A 79 -2.58 -8.08 4.55
CA PHE A 79 -2.06 -6.75 4.77
C PHE A 79 -3.19 -5.89 5.34
N LEU A 80 -2.87 -4.92 6.16
CA LEU A 80 -3.81 -3.92 6.64
C LEU A 80 -5.23 -4.47 6.93
N ARG A 81 -5.50 -4.85 8.15
CA ARG A 81 -6.80 -5.42 8.58
C ARG A 81 -7.27 -6.64 7.79
N GLY A 82 -6.34 -7.43 7.29
CA GLY A 82 -6.67 -8.63 6.53
C GLY A 82 -6.90 -8.43 5.03
N ILE A 83 -6.74 -7.22 4.51
CA ILE A 83 -6.84 -6.95 3.06
C ILE A 83 -5.70 -7.64 2.33
N LYS A 84 -6.01 -8.25 1.19
CA LYS A 84 -5.03 -8.93 0.34
C LYS A 84 -5.37 -8.76 -1.13
N LEU A 85 -4.42 -9.07 -2.01
CA LEU A 85 -4.65 -9.08 -3.44
C LEU A 85 -5.80 -10.02 -3.80
N GLY A 86 -6.67 -9.57 -4.68
CA GLY A 86 -7.86 -10.32 -5.11
C GLY A 86 -9.12 -10.06 -4.29
N ASP A 87 -9.02 -9.38 -3.14
CA ASP A 87 -10.21 -8.99 -2.37
C ASP A 87 -11.09 -8.02 -3.17
N GLY A 88 -12.41 -8.17 -3.03
CA GLY A 88 -13.36 -7.29 -3.67
C GLY A 88 -13.45 -5.92 -3.00
N LEU A 89 -13.80 -4.89 -3.77
CA LEU A 89 -13.96 -3.51 -3.30
C LEU A 89 -14.86 -3.42 -2.05
N GLN A 90 -16.03 -4.05 -2.07
CA GLN A 90 -16.95 -4.00 -0.93
C GLN A 90 -16.34 -4.64 0.31
N SER A 91 -15.65 -5.77 0.15
CA SER A 91 -14.97 -6.45 1.26
C SER A 91 -13.90 -5.57 1.90
N VAL A 92 -13.14 -4.83 1.08
CA VAL A 92 -12.14 -3.88 1.56
C VAL A 92 -12.81 -2.71 2.30
N LEU A 93 -13.87 -2.14 1.74
CA LEU A 93 -14.59 -1.02 2.35
C LEU A 93 -15.25 -1.40 3.68
N ASP A 94 -15.65 -2.66 3.85
CA ASP A 94 -16.19 -3.16 5.12
C ASP A 94 -15.15 -3.16 6.25
N THR A 95 -13.87 -3.15 5.93
CA THR A 95 -12.78 -3.07 6.91
C THR A 95 -12.33 -1.65 7.22
N ILE A 96 -12.70 -0.68 6.39
CA ILE A 96 -12.36 0.74 6.53
C ILE A 96 -13.57 1.48 7.11
N PRO A 97 -13.38 2.38 8.07
CA PRO A 97 -14.50 3.19 8.56
C PRO A 97 -15.10 4.01 7.42
N THR A 98 -16.34 3.72 7.06
CA THR A 98 -17.00 4.38 5.94
C THR A 98 -18.17 5.23 6.41
N ALA A 99 -18.32 6.43 5.83
CA ALA A 99 -19.61 7.07 5.69
C ALA A 99 -20.37 6.41 4.52
N ASP A 100 -21.64 6.76 4.32
CA ASP A 100 -22.48 6.17 3.25
C ASP A 100 -21.83 6.27 1.89
N TRP A 101 -21.25 5.17 1.42
CA TRP A 101 -20.67 5.09 0.10
C TRP A 101 -21.74 4.74 -0.94
N LYS A 102 -21.77 5.54 -2.02
CA LYS A 102 -22.71 5.33 -3.14
C LYS A 102 -21.90 5.10 -4.42
N PRO A 103 -22.03 3.91 -5.03
CA PRO A 103 -21.28 3.58 -6.25
C PRO A 103 -21.56 4.50 -7.44
N GLU A 104 -22.71 5.16 -7.45
CA GLU A 104 -23.13 6.06 -8.53
C GLU A 104 -22.47 7.44 -8.48
N GLU A 105 -21.82 7.78 -7.37
CA GLU A 105 -21.10 9.06 -7.23
C GLU A 105 -19.68 8.90 -7.76
N LEU A 106 -19.44 9.43 -8.95
CA LEU A 106 -18.34 9.11 -9.86
C LEU A 106 -17.01 9.83 -9.58
N TYR A 107 -16.84 10.48 -8.45
CA TYR A 107 -15.63 11.26 -8.17
C TYR A 107 -14.99 10.82 -6.86
N ALA A 108 -14.22 11.69 -6.24
CA ALA A 108 -13.63 11.39 -4.94
C ALA A 108 -14.70 11.37 -3.85
N GLN A 109 -14.75 10.32 -3.05
CA GLN A 109 -15.63 10.21 -1.91
C GLN A 109 -14.82 10.05 -0.63
N LEU A 110 -15.02 10.96 0.32
CA LEU A 110 -14.38 10.88 1.63
C LEU A 110 -15.04 9.80 2.46
N LEU A 111 -14.26 8.85 2.94
CA LEU A 111 -14.73 7.74 3.77
C LEU A 111 -14.59 8.06 5.25
N TYR A 112 -13.45 8.58 5.66
CA TYR A 112 -13.24 9.14 6.99
C TYR A 112 -12.23 10.29 6.97
N GLY A 113 -12.22 11.10 8.04
CA GLY A 113 -11.38 12.28 8.16
C GLY A 113 -12.07 13.54 7.64
N GLU A 114 -11.73 14.68 8.20
CA GLU A 114 -12.46 15.94 7.94
C GLU A 114 -11.76 16.86 6.94
N ASP A 115 -10.43 16.66 6.72
CA ASP A 115 -9.66 17.60 5.92
C ASP A 115 -8.81 16.89 4.86
N LEU A 116 -8.94 17.36 3.62
CA LEU A 116 -8.13 16.90 2.50
C LEU A 116 -6.66 17.34 2.58
N VAL A 117 -6.32 18.31 3.41
CA VAL A 117 -4.99 18.92 3.49
C VAL A 117 -4.22 18.50 4.71
N SER A 118 -4.87 18.23 5.82
CA SER A 118 -4.21 17.89 7.08
C SER A 118 -4.95 16.81 7.85
N GLY A 119 -4.21 15.81 8.36
CA GLY A 119 -4.74 14.76 9.22
C GLY A 119 -5.04 13.44 8.53
N ASP A 120 -5.51 12.50 9.33
CA ASP A 120 -5.84 11.15 8.87
C ASP A 120 -7.11 11.17 8.03
N ARG A 121 -7.07 10.44 6.93
CA ARG A 121 -8.21 10.36 6.00
C ARG A 121 -8.19 9.09 5.17
N ALA A 122 -9.36 8.71 4.66
CA ALA A 122 -9.48 7.74 3.60
C ALA A 122 -10.40 8.28 2.51
N VAL A 123 -9.96 8.23 1.28
CA VAL A 123 -10.69 8.74 0.12
C VAL A 123 -10.72 7.68 -0.97
N LEU A 124 -11.90 7.34 -1.44
CA LEU A 124 -12.10 6.48 -2.60
C LEU A 124 -12.23 7.34 -3.85
N TYR A 125 -11.36 7.09 -4.82
CA TYR A 125 -11.40 7.72 -6.14
C TYR A 125 -11.86 6.74 -7.20
N TRP A 126 -12.70 7.19 -8.11
CA TRP A 126 -12.96 6.50 -9.34
C TRP A 126 -12.13 7.12 -10.47
N ASN A 127 -11.27 6.31 -11.07
CA ASN A 127 -10.43 6.71 -12.17
C ASN A 127 -11.05 6.24 -13.48
N SER A 128 -11.30 7.17 -14.42
CA SER A 128 -11.73 6.88 -15.76
C SER A 128 -10.78 7.53 -16.73
N SER A 129 -10.27 6.76 -17.68
CA SER A 129 -9.42 7.24 -18.76
C SER A 129 -9.83 6.58 -20.06
N ILE A 130 -9.70 7.30 -21.16
CA ILE A 130 -9.93 6.76 -22.51
C ILE A 130 -8.92 5.65 -22.88
N TYR A 131 -7.79 5.60 -22.19
CA TYR A 131 -6.71 4.62 -22.41
C TYR A 131 -6.74 3.45 -21.44
N HIS A 132 -7.51 3.55 -20.35
CA HIS A 132 -7.58 2.54 -19.30
C HIS A 132 -9.02 2.33 -18.87
N PRO A 133 -9.42 1.10 -18.59
CA PRO A 133 -10.75 0.84 -18.02
C PRO A 133 -10.90 1.57 -16.68
N SER A 134 -12.13 1.93 -16.37
CA SER A 134 -12.46 2.56 -15.09
C SER A 134 -12.08 1.63 -13.94
N TYR A 135 -11.40 2.17 -12.95
CA TYR A 135 -11.02 1.44 -11.74
C TYR A 135 -11.02 2.38 -10.53
N TYR A 136 -11.09 1.79 -9.36
CA TYR A 136 -11.06 2.53 -8.10
C TYR A 136 -9.64 2.56 -7.52
N THR A 137 -9.33 3.65 -6.82
CA THR A 137 -8.17 3.76 -5.95
C THR A 137 -8.63 4.26 -4.59
N LEU A 138 -8.33 3.48 -3.55
CA LEU A 138 -8.54 3.87 -2.17
C LEU A 138 -7.23 4.44 -1.62
N ILE A 139 -7.25 5.71 -1.25
CA ILE A 139 -6.11 6.39 -0.64
C ILE A 139 -6.39 6.55 0.85
N ILE A 140 -5.48 6.02 1.67
CA ILE A 140 -5.54 6.11 3.12
C ILE A 140 -4.34 6.90 3.59
N LYS A 141 -4.58 7.93 4.39
CA LYS A 141 -3.51 8.71 5.04
C LYS A 141 -3.57 8.51 6.54
N SER A 142 -2.43 8.18 7.14
CA SER A 142 -2.31 7.95 8.57
C SER A 142 -0.97 8.50 9.06
N GLY A 143 -1.01 9.63 9.76
CA GLY A 143 0.21 10.37 10.11
C GLY A 143 0.98 10.81 8.88
N ALA A 144 2.27 10.50 8.84
CA ALA A 144 3.15 10.76 7.68
C ALA A 144 3.03 9.69 6.59
N ASP A 145 2.41 8.56 6.88
CA ASP A 145 2.36 7.42 5.97
C ASP A 145 1.06 7.45 5.15
N SER A 146 1.13 6.92 3.94
CA SER A 146 -0.04 6.73 3.10
C SER A 146 -0.04 5.36 2.45
N ALA A 147 -1.23 4.80 2.28
CA ALA A 147 -1.45 3.56 1.53
C ALA A 147 -2.42 3.83 0.38
N ASN A 148 -2.06 3.34 -0.80
CA ASN A 148 -2.90 3.35 -1.98
C ASN A 148 -3.27 1.91 -2.33
N ILE A 149 -4.55 1.58 -2.27
CA ILE A 149 -5.08 0.28 -2.66
C ILE A 149 -5.74 0.46 -4.02
N LYS A 150 -5.18 -0.19 -5.03
CA LYS A 150 -5.71 -0.15 -6.40
C LYS A 150 -6.58 -1.35 -6.68
N PHE A 151 -7.67 -1.11 -7.37
CA PHE A 151 -8.64 -2.11 -7.80
C PHE A 151 -8.65 -2.19 -9.32
N ASP A 152 -8.74 -3.40 -9.84
CA ASP A 152 -8.96 -3.65 -11.27
C ASP A 152 -10.38 -3.26 -11.68
N HIS A 153 -10.63 -3.30 -13.00
CA HIS A 153 -11.95 -3.05 -13.58
C HIS A 153 -13.04 -4.00 -13.08
N ASP A 154 -12.68 -5.17 -12.58
CA ASP A 154 -13.61 -6.15 -11.97
C ASP A 154 -13.86 -5.89 -10.47
N GLY A 155 -13.23 -4.86 -9.91
CA GLY A 155 -13.35 -4.50 -8.49
C GLY A 155 -12.45 -5.27 -7.53
N SER A 156 -11.49 -6.04 -8.04
CA SER A 156 -10.53 -6.78 -7.19
C SER A 156 -9.28 -5.96 -6.88
N VAL A 157 -8.74 -6.11 -5.68
CA VAL A 157 -7.45 -5.48 -5.31
C VAL A 157 -6.34 -6.01 -6.23
N SER A 158 -5.72 -5.12 -6.99
CA SER A 158 -4.63 -5.43 -7.92
C SER A 158 -3.27 -4.97 -7.44
N GLY A 159 -3.20 -4.08 -6.48
CA GLY A 159 -1.95 -3.60 -5.92
C GLY A 159 -2.15 -2.80 -4.64
N ILE A 160 -1.16 -2.88 -3.77
CA ILE A 160 -1.08 -2.12 -2.52
C ILE A 160 0.25 -1.39 -2.50
N TYR A 161 0.22 -0.08 -2.33
CA TYR A 161 1.39 0.80 -2.34
C TYR A 161 1.41 1.60 -1.05
N VAL A 162 2.50 1.55 -0.31
CA VAL A 162 2.67 2.28 0.94
C VAL A 162 3.89 3.19 0.86
N SER A 163 3.76 4.42 1.29
CA SER A 163 4.83 5.42 1.25
C SER A 163 4.67 6.44 2.38
N ASN A 164 5.77 7.13 2.69
CA ASN A 164 5.84 8.21 3.67
C ASN A 164 6.06 9.57 2.98
N TYR A 165 5.10 10.00 2.23
CA TYR A 165 5.15 11.32 1.58
C TYR A 165 4.41 12.40 2.37
#